data_e62d84064ab1d567b2212441e2acca75
#
_entry.id   e62d84064ab1d567b2212441e2acca75
#
_cell.length_a   1.000
_cell.length_b   1.000
_cell.length_c   1.000
_cell.angle_alpha   90.00
_cell.angle_beta   90.00
_cell.angle_gamma   90.00
#
_symmetry.space_group_name_H-M   'P 1'
#
loop_
_entity.id
_entity.type
_entity.pdbx_description
1 polymer ?
#
loop_
_entity_poly.entity_id
_entity_poly.type
_entity_poly.pdbx_seq_one_letter_code
_entity_poly.pdbx_strand_id
1 'polypeptide(L)'
;YAAPVGIVHAGDPRAAYREAIEIFGAHQWSYGLEAAGVVAACVAEAFKPGATAESIVGVGVELAHDGTRAAILAVTERARQYSDWQEAIGPLRDAMRPFDGAAENIRDRGNGTDDWGPSRVRSIEELPIALALLLVTGGDFEASVLAAANYGRDNDSIGGMVGAMTGAMHGDEVIRPDWISRLNAANRVDLDPLVAGLAALVHRLHLRRFAAAADRAAMFDQLTASA
;
A
#
# COMPACT_ATOMS: atom_id res chain seq x y z
N TYR A 1 -0.57 -3.07 8.00
CA TYR A 1 0.05 -2.27 9.08
C TYR A 1 1.10 -1.26 8.60
N ALA A 2 1.52 -1.27 7.32
CA ALA A 2 2.51 -0.34 6.77
C ALA A 2 1.95 1.07 6.45
N ALA A 3 0.63 1.21 6.31
CA ALA A 3 -0.01 2.48 5.97
C ALA A 3 0.39 3.66 6.89
N PRO A 4 0.51 3.52 8.22
CA PRO A 4 0.95 4.63 9.07
C PRO A 4 2.32 5.21 8.70
N VAL A 5 3.25 4.38 8.20
CA VAL A 5 4.56 4.87 7.72
C VAL A 5 4.38 5.72 6.46
N GLY A 6 3.50 5.28 5.54
CA GLY A 6 3.15 6.07 4.36
C GLY A 6 2.53 7.42 4.72
N ILE A 7 1.61 7.43 5.70
CA ILE A 7 0.98 8.66 6.20
C ILE A 7 2.03 9.64 6.78
N VAL A 8 2.98 9.15 7.57
CA VAL A 8 4.06 9.96 8.16
C VAL A 8 4.96 10.59 7.07
N HIS A 9 5.05 9.94 5.93
CA HIS A 9 5.80 10.42 4.76
C HIS A 9 4.91 10.90 3.61
N ALA A 10 3.72 11.40 3.90
CA ALA A 10 2.80 11.89 2.88
C ALA A 10 3.52 12.76 1.83
N GLY A 11 3.42 12.35 0.55
CA GLY A 11 4.06 13.02 -0.58
C GLY A 11 5.52 12.63 -0.85
N ASP A 12 6.17 11.82 0.01
CA ASP A 12 7.56 11.33 -0.17
C ASP A 12 7.63 9.80 -0.16
N PRO A 13 7.26 9.13 -1.26
CA PRO A 13 7.21 7.68 -1.34
C PRO A 13 8.57 7.00 -1.13
N ARG A 14 9.68 7.65 -1.51
CA ARG A 14 11.02 7.08 -1.32
C ARG A 14 11.45 7.08 0.14
N ALA A 15 11.09 8.11 0.90
CA ALA A 15 11.33 8.14 2.34
C ALA A 15 10.43 7.13 3.07
N ALA A 16 9.16 7.02 2.66
CA ALA A 16 8.23 6.03 3.20
C ALA A 16 8.74 4.59 3.01
N TYR A 17 9.21 4.25 1.81
CA TYR A 17 9.81 2.94 1.51
C TYR A 17 10.97 2.64 2.44
N ARG A 18 11.97 3.54 2.51
CA ARG A 18 13.17 3.32 3.32
C ARG A 18 12.87 3.15 4.80
N GLU A 19 12.03 4.02 5.37
CA GLU A 19 11.67 3.91 6.79
C GLU A 19 10.86 2.65 7.09
N ALA A 20 9.99 2.22 6.18
CA ALA A 20 9.26 0.96 6.32
C ALA A 20 10.23 -0.25 6.32
N ILE A 21 11.22 -0.28 5.44
CA ILE A 21 12.25 -1.34 5.43
C ILE A 21 13.01 -1.36 6.77
N GLU A 22 13.39 -0.20 7.31
CA GLU A 22 14.10 -0.12 8.60
C GLU A 22 13.22 -0.60 9.78
N ILE A 23 11.98 -0.12 9.86
CA ILE A 23 11.07 -0.46 10.96
C ILE A 23 10.68 -1.93 10.92
N PHE A 24 10.24 -2.42 9.75
CA PHE A 24 9.69 -3.76 9.63
C PHE A 24 10.76 -4.83 9.47
N GLY A 25 11.99 -4.48 9.11
CA GLY A 25 13.13 -5.39 9.08
C GLY A 25 13.45 -6.06 10.42
N ALA A 26 12.94 -5.52 11.54
CA ALA A 26 13.05 -6.15 12.85
C ALA A 26 12.29 -7.47 12.96
N HIS A 27 11.25 -7.71 12.13
CA HIS A 27 10.38 -8.89 12.22
C HIS A 27 9.86 -9.42 10.88
N GLN A 28 10.17 -8.75 9.79
CA GLN A 28 9.81 -9.17 8.42
C GLN A 28 11.07 -9.41 7.58
N TRP A 29 10.93 -10.25 6.57
CA TRP A 29 11.99 -10.52 5.61
C TRP A 29 11.40 -10.87 4.24
N SER A 30 12.23 -10.91 3.18
CA SER A 30 11.83 -11.33 1.83
C SER A 30 10.66 -10.52 1.31
N TYR A 31 9.69 -11.15 0.64
CA TYR A 31 8.52 -10.50 0.05
C TYR A 31 7.64 -9.75 1.07
N GLY A 32 7.56 -10.20 2.31
CA GLY A 32 6.81 -9.50 3.36
C GLY A 32 7.41 -8.15 3.71
N LEU A 33 8.74 -8.07 3.81
CA LEU A 33 9.44 -6.81 4.05
C LEU A 33 9.33 -5.88 2.84
N GLU A 34 9.53 -6.42 1.64
CA GLU A 34 9.40 -5.68 0.39
C GLU A 34 7.98 -5.10 0.22
N ALA A 35 6.94 -5.92 0.48
CA ALA A 35 5.56 -5.47 0.43
C ALA A 35 5.29 -4.33 1.43
N ALA A 36 5.84 -4.39 2.63
CA ALA A 36 5.69 -3.31 3.62
C ALA A 36 6.27 -1.99 3.11
N GLY A 37 7.46 -2.02 2.50
CA GLY A 37 8.10 -0.86 1.88
C GLY A 37 7.26 -0.28 0.75
N VAL A 38 6.82 -1.13 -0.17
CA VAL A 38 6.03 -0.71 -1.35
C VAL A 38 4.67 -0.17 -0.95
N VAL A 39 3.95 -0.82 -0.01
CA VAL A 39 2.66 -0.31 0.50
C VAL A 39 2.81 1.06 1.12
N ALA A 40 3.83 1.26 1.98
CA ALA A 40 4.09 2.56 2.58
C ALA A 40 4.35 3.64 1.52
N ALA A 41 5.13 3.31 0.49
CA ALA A 41 5.40 4.21 -0.63
C ALA A 41 4.14 4.55 -1.44
N CYS A 42 3.30 3.55 -1.74
CA CYS A 42 2.04 3.75 -2.47
C CYS A 42 1.06 4.64 -1.68
N VAL A 43 0.97 4.45 -0.36
CA VAL A 43 0.15 5.33 0.51
C VAL A 43 0.71 6.75 0.53
N ALA A 44 2.04 6.92 0.62
CA ALA A 44 2.66 8.24 0.58
C ALA A 44 2.42 8.97 -0.76
N GLU A 45 2.46 8.24 -1.89
CA GLU A 45 2.13 8.77 -3.21
C GLU A 45 0.67 9.22 -3.30
N ALA A 46 -0.25 8.42 -2.73
CA ALA A 46 -1.67 8.67 -2.74
C ALA A 46 -2.08 10.01 -2.09
N PHE A 47 -1.27 10.55 -1.18
CA PHE A 47 -1.46 11.88 -0.59
C PHE A 47 -1.08 13.04 -1.50
N LYS A 48 -0.45 12.81 -2.64
CA LYS A 48 -0.10 13.91 -3.53
C LYS A 48 -1.34 14.49 -4.20
N PRO A 49 -1.45 15.82 -4.30
CA PRO A 49 -2.53 16.43 -5.06
C PRO A 49 -2.55 15.91 -6.50
N GLY A 50 -3.69 15.38 -6.94
CA GLY A 50 -3.85 14.79 -8.26
C GLY A 50 -3.27 13.39 -8.44
N ALA A 51 -2.96 12.68 -7.34
CA ALA A 51 -2.59 11.28 -7.40
C ALA A 51 -3.68 10.45 -8.10
N THR A 52 -3.26 9.47 -8.88
CA THR A 52 -4.13 8.57 -9.63
C THR A 52 -3.74 7.12 -9.36
N ALA A 53 -4.63 6.17 -9.65
CA ALA A 53 -4.30 4.74 -9.59
C ALA A 53 -3.01 4.43 -10.36
N GLU A 54 -2.82 5.03 -11.54
CA GLU A 54 -1.61 4.84 -12.36
C GLU A 54 -0.36 5.42 -11.69
N SER A 55 -0.42 6.62 -11.06
CA SER A 55 0.74 7.18 -10.37
C SER A 55 1.15 6.34 -9.17
N ILE A 56 0.19 5.83 -8.40
CA ILE A 56 0.43 4.96 -7.26
C ILE A 56 1.07 3.64 -7.70
N VAL A 57 0.52 3.00 -8.73
CA VAL A 57 1.08 1.78 -9.30
C VAL A 57 2.46 2.02 -9.88
N GLY A 58 2.67 3.16 -10.56
CA GLY A 58 3.97 3.57 -11.08
C GLY A 58 5.05 3.62 -10.00
N VAL A 59 4.75 4.22 -8.85
CA VAL A 59 5.63 4.23 -7.68
C VAL A 59 5.87 2.82 -7.14
N GLY A 60 4.82 2.01 -7.06
CA GLY A 60 4.94 0.61 -6.65
C GLY A 60 5.91 -0.18 -7.53
N VAL A 61 5.81 -0.04 -8.85
CA VAL A 61 6.72 -0.67 -9.83
C VAL A 61 8.14 -0.11 -9.72
N GLU A 62 8.27 1.22 -9.52
CA GLU A 62 9.58 1.87 -9.44
C GLU A 62 10.40 1.39 -8.24
N LEU A 63 9.75 1.29 -7.07
CA LEU A 63 10.41 0.99 -5.81
C LEU A 63 10.48 -0.49 -5.46
N ALA A 64 9.64 -1.32 -6.08
CA ALA A 64 9.68 -2.76 -5.88
C ALA A 64 10.90 -3.39 -6.57
N HIS A 65 11.39 -4.49 -6.01
CA HIS A 65 12.54 -5.24 -6.50
C HIS A 65 12.15 -6.67 -6.88
N ASP A 66 12.99 -7.30 -7.67
CA ASP A 66 12.97 -8.73 -8.00
C ASP A 66 11.57 -9.31 -8.28
N GLY A 67 11.20 -10.36 -7.58
CA GLY A 67 9.94 -11.07 -7.77
C GLY A 67 8.69 -10.24 -7.45
N THR A 68 8.76 -9.35 -6.46
CA THR A 68 7.66 -8.42 -6.14
C THR A 68 7.37 -7.50 -7.32
N ARG A 69 8.41 -6.89 -7.90
CA ARG A 69 8.28 -6.04 -9.09
C ARG A 69 7.73 -6.81 -10.28
N ALA A 70 8.24 -8.01 -10.52
CA ALA A 70 7.78 -8.86 -11.61
C ALA A 70 6.30 -9.22 -11.47
N ALA A 71 5.85 -9.56 -10.26
CA ALA A 71 4.46 -9.87 -9.97
C ALA A 71 3.55 -8.63 -10.16
N ILE A 72 3.96 -7.46 -9.64
CA ILE A 72 3.21 -6.21 -9.84
C ILE A 72 3.04 -5.91 -11.34
N LEU A 73 4.12 -5.99 -12.11
CA LEU A 73 4.07 -5.74 -13.56
C LEU A 73 3.09 -6.69 -14.26
N ALA A 74 3.18 -7.99 -13.99
CA ALA A 74 2.34 -9.00 -14.65
C ALA A 74 0.84 -8.79 -14.37
N VAL A 75 0.47 -8.57 -13.10
CA VAL A 75 -0.95 -8.40 -12.75
C VAL A 75 -1.50 -7.04 -13.16
N THR A 76 -0.69 -5.97 -13.08
CA THR A 76 -1.14 -4.62 -13.47
C THR A 76 -1.26 -4.48 -14.98
N GLU A 77 -0.40 -5.14 -15.77
CA GLU A 77 -0.58 -5.25 -17.22
C GLU A 77 -1.89 -5.98 -17.57
N ARG A 78 -2.19 -7.04 -16.83
CA ARG A 78 -3.46 -7.76 -17.00
C ARG A 78 -4.64 -6.90 -16.57
N ALA A 79 -4.54 -6.18 -15.46
CA ALA A 79 -5.59 -5.30 -14.92
C ALA A 79 -6.04 -4.22 -15.91
N ARG A 80 -5.11 -3.63 -16.67
CA ARG A 80 -5.42 -2.59 -17.68
C ARG A 80 -6.32 -3.04 -18.83
N GLN A 81 -6.59 -4.34 -18.94
CA GLN A 81 -7.51 -4.89 -19.95
C GLN A 81 -8.96 -4.91 -19.47
N TYR A 82 -9.21 -4.54 -18.21
CA TYR A 82 -10.53 -4.62 -17.57
C TYR A 82 -10.92 -3.28 -16.96
N SER A 83 -12.21 -2.99 -17.00
CA SER A 83 -12.85 -1.89 -16.27
C SER A 83 -13.94 -2.38 -15.31
N ASP A 84 -14.23 -3.69 -15.33
CA ASP A 84 -15.12 -4.37 -14.40
C ASP A 84 -14.31 -5.34 -13.56
N TRP A 85 -14.29 -5.09 -12.23
CA TRP A 85 -13.53 -5.91 -11.31
C TRP A 85 -14.09 -7.34 -11.20
N GLN A 86 -15.39 -7.56 -11.43
CA GLN A 86 -16.00 -8.88 -11.40
C GLN A 86 -15.44 -9.76 -12.53
N GLU A 87 -15.24 -9.18 -13.70
CA GLU A 87 -14.61 -9.87 -14.84
C GLU A 87 -13.11 -10.03 -14.65
N ALA A 88 -12.46 -9.13 -13.91
CA ALA A 88 -11.01 -9.11 -13.74
C ALA A 88 -10.50 -10.18 -12.75
N ILE A 89 -11.26 -10.56 -11.72
CA ILE A 89 -10.80 -11.45 -10.62
C ILE A 89 -10.15 -12.73 -11.13
N GLY A 90 -10.81 -13.47 -12.03
CA GLY A 90 -10.27 -14.71 -12.59
C GLY A 90 -8.95 -14.50 -13.33
N PRO A 91 -8.91 -13.61 -14.33
CA PRO A 91 -7.70 -13.24 -15.05
C PRO A 91 -6.54 -12.73 -14.18
N LEU A 92 -6.83 -12.00 -13.09
CA LEU A 92 -5.80 -11.53 -12.15
C LEU A 92 -5.20 -12.69 -11.35
N ARG A 93 -6.03 -13.65 -10.91
CA ARG A 93 -5.56 -14.89 -10.28
C ARG A 93 -4.67 -15.70 -11.22
N ASP A 94 -5.05 -15.80 -12.49
CA ASP A 94 -4.24 -16.50 -13.48
C ASP A 94 -2.88 -15.80 -13.72
N ALA A 95 -2.85 -14.48 -13.72
CA ALA A 95 -1.61 -13.73 -13.84
C ALA A 95 -0.68 -13.88 -12.62
N MET A 96 -1.24 -14.15 -11.43
CA MET A 96 -0.45 -14.42 -10.22
C MET A 96 0.17 -15.81 -10.17
N ARG A 97 -0.37 -16.81 -10.86
CA ARG A 97 0.09 -18.21 -10.77
C ARG A 97 1.61 -18.41 -10.96
N PRO A 98 2.29 -17.74 -11.88
CA PRO A 98 3.74 -17.94 -12.06
C PRO A 98 4.58 -17.48 -10.86
N PHE A 99 4.00 -16.62 -10.00
CA PHE A 99 4.67 -16.06 -8.82
C PHE A 99 4.30 -16.81 -7.54
N ASP A 100 3.39 -17.77 -7.66
CA ASP A 100 3.01 -18.67 -6.58
C ASP A 100 4.03 -19.78 -6.41
N GLY A 101 5.18 -19.46 -5.86
CA GLY A 101 6.18 -20.45 -5.43
C GLY A 101 5.75 -21.26 -4.21
N ALA A 102 4.51 -21.14 -3.82
CA ALA A 102 3.94 -21.71 -2.63
C ALA A 102 3.59 -23.17 -2.74
N ALA A 103 3.34 -23.66 -3.93
CA ALA A 103 3.05 -25.08 -4.16
C ALA A 103 4.17 -26.00 -3.66
N GLU A 104 5.43 -25.55 -3.68
CA GLU A 104 6.58 -26.33 -3.22
C GLU A 104 6.72 -26.38 -1.69
N ASN A 105 6.09 -25.45 -0.96
CA ASN A 105 6.24 -25.28 0.49
C ASN A 105 4.90 -25.37 1.27
N ILE A 106 3.90 -26.01 0.73
CA ILE A 106 2.57 -26.18 1.38
C ILE A 106 2.69 -26.76 2.80
N ARG A 107 3.71 -27.58 3.07
CA ARG A 107 3.94 -28.19 4.39
C ARG A 107 4.28 -27.19 5.49
N ASP A 108 4.87 -26.06 5.13
CA ASP A 108 5.34 -25.05 6.09
C ASP A 108 4.31 -23.95 6.39
N ARG A 109 3.12 -24.03 5.79
CA ARG A 109 2.13 -22.93 5.79
C ARG A 109 0.90 -23.15 6.62
N GLY A 110 0.81 -24.24 7.31
CA GLY A 110 -0.47 -24.64 7.89
C GLY A 110 -1.47 -25.04 6.79
N ASN A 111 -2.65 -25.47 7.18
CA ASN A 111 -3.68 -25.92 6.25
C ASN A 111 -4.22 -24.74 5.42
N GLY A 112 -3.61 -24.48 4.28
CA GLY A 112 -4.20 -23.66 3.23
C GLY A 112 -5.51 -24.29 2.78
N THR A 113 -6.52 -23.48 2.50
CA THR A 113 -7.83 -23.95 2.09
C THR A 113 -7.93 -24.26 0.60
N ASP A 114 -6.88 -24.01 -0.16
CA ASP A 114 -6.80 -24.32 -1.58
C ASP A 114 -5.40 -24.75 -2.03
N ASP A 115 -5.33 -25.60 -3.04
CA ASP A 115 -4.10 -26.24 -3.53
C ASP A 115 -3.15 -25.29 -4.28
N TRP A 116 -3.55 -24.04 -4.52
CA TRP A 116 -2.73 -23.04 -5.17
C TRP A 116 -2.77 -21.72 -4.43
N GLY A 117 -2.30 -21.72 -3.26
CA GLY A 117 -2.22 -20.51 -2.49
C GLY A 117 -0.84 -19.87 -2.61
N PRO A 118 -0.69 -18.64 -3.16
CA PRO A 118 0.48 -17.84 -2.87
C PRO A 118 0.66 -17.70 -1.37
N SER A 119 1.88 -17.47 -0.97
CA SER A 119 2.24 -17.37 0.43
C SER A 119 1.61 -16.17 1.09
N ARG A 120 0.53 -16.35 1.82
CA ARG A 120 0.03 -15.34 2.75
C ARG A 120 1.12 -14.82 3.69
N VAL A 121 2.08 -15.67 4.05
CA VAL A 121 3.18 -15.32 4.93
C VAL A 121 4.15 -14.32 4.28
N ARG A 122 4.19 -14.24 2.97
CA ARG A 122 5.18 -13.43 2.23
C ARG A 122 4.59 -12.28 1.42
N SER A 123 3.29 -12.08 1.46
CA SER A 123 2.57 -10.99 0.77
C SER A 123 2.86 -10.88 -0.72
N ILE A 124 3.23 -12.00 -1.36
CA ILE A 124 3.56 -12.00 -2.79
C ILE A 124 2.31 -11.82 -3.66
N GLU A 125 1.12 -12.17 -3.15
CA GLU A 125 -0.15 -12.01 -3.84
C GLU A 125 -0.83 -10.71 -3.48
N GLU A 126 -0.93 -10.41 -2.18
CA GLU A 126 -1.81 -9.39 -1.63
C GLU A 126 -1.48 -8.00 -2.19
N LEU A 127 -0.20 -7.63 -2.21
CA LEU A 127 0.24 -6.33 -2.73
C LEU A 127 0.02 -6.18 -4.24
N PRO A 128 0.49 -7.11 -5.12
CA PRO A 128 0.23 -6.98 -6.55
C PRO A 128 -1.25 -6.94 -6.90
N ILE A 129 -2.08 -7.76 -6.23
CA ILE A 129 -3.52 -7.77 -6.44
C ILE A 129 -4.18 -6.48 -5.96
N ALA A 130 -3.78 -5.94 -4.81
CA ALA A 130 -4.28 -4.64 -4.35
C ALA A 130 -4.03 -3.53 -5.39
N LEU A 131 -2.82 -3.48 -5.96
CA LEU A 131 -2.47 -2.52 -7.00
C LEU A 131 -3.23 -2.77 -8.31
N ALA A 132 -3.44 -4.03 -8.69
CA ALA A 132 -4.23 -4.38 -9.86
C ALA A 132 -5.71 -3.97 -9.72
N LEU A 133 -6.32 -4.25 -8.56
CA LEU A 133 -7.71 -3.86 -8.28
C LEU A 133 -7.87 -2.33 -8.23
N LEU A 134 -6.88 -1.62 -7.68
CA LEU A 134 -6.85 -0.16 -7.71
C LEU A 134 -6.90 0.38 -9.16
N LEU A 135 -6.18 -0.24 -10.11
CA LEU A 135 -6.25 0.13 -11.52
C LEU A 135 -7.61 -0.18 -12.14
N VAL A 136 -8.11 -1.39 -11.96
CA VAL A 136 -9.40 -1.81 -12.54
C VAL A 136 -10.54 -0.89 -12.13
N THR A 137 -10.53 -0.44 -10.88
CA THR A 137 -11.56 0.44 -10.31
C THR A 137 -11.28 1.93 -10.54
N GLY A 138 -10.14 2.28 -11.14
CA GLY A 138 -9.73 3.67 -11.33
C GLY A 138 -9.47 4.43 -10.03
N GLY A 139 -9.28 3.72 -8.92
CA GLY A 139 -9.08 4.31 -7.58
C GLY A 139 -10.37 4.67 -6.86
N ASP A 140 -11.54 4.29 -7.35
CA ASP A 140 -12.79 4.44 -6.60
C ASP A 140 -12.76 3.64 -5.30
N PHE A 141 -13.08 4.28 -4.17
CA PHE A 141 -12.96 3.67 -2.84
C PHE A 141 -13.90 2.48 -2.67
N GLU A 142 -15.20 2.67 -2.94
CA GLU A 142 -16.20 1.63 -2.71
C GLU A 142 -15.96 0.43 -3.64
N ALA A 143 -15.74 0.68 -4.92
CA ALA A 143 -15.45 -0.38 -5.88
C ALA A 143 -14.17 -1.14 -5.53
N SER A 144 -13.09 -0.44 -5.09
CA SER A 144 -11.84 -1.06 -4.70
C SER A 144 -12.01 -1.99 -3.49
N VAL A 145 -12.70 -1.53 -2.45
CA VAL A 145 -12.95 -2.34 -1.24
C VAL A 145 -13.85 -3.53 -1.55
N LEU A 146 -14.90 -3.34 -2.35
CA LEU A 146 -15.77 -4.44 -2.78
C LEU A 146 -15.04 -5.45 -3.65
N ALA A 147 -14.20 -5.00 -4.56
CA ALA A 147 -13.36 -5.87 -5.39
C ALA A 147 -12.41 -6.71 -4.54
N ALA A 148 -11.74 -6.09 -3.56
CA ALA A 148 -10.86 -6.78 -2.63
C ALA A 148 -11.61 -7.84 -1.80
N ALA A 149 -12.76 -7.48 -1.24
CA ALA A 149 -13.60 -8.40 -0.46
C ALA A 149 -14.05 -9.62 -1.29
N ASN A 150 -14.38 -9.41 -2.56
CA ASN A 150 -14.84 -10.47 -3.47
C ASN A 150 -13.69 -11.25 -4.14
N TYR A 151 -12.48 -10.70 -4.16
CA TYR A 151 -11.32 -11.45 -4.61
C TYR A 151 -11.13 -12.71 -3.76
N GLY A 152 -11.46 -12.66 -2.47
CA GLY A 152 -11.30 -13.76 -1.54
C GLY A 152 -9.86 -13.92 -1.07
N ARG A 153 -9.49 -15.14 -0.64
CA ARG A 153 -8.16 -15.45 -0.11
C ARG A 153 -7.81 -14.57 1.09
N ASP A 154 -6.73 -13.82 1.06
CA ASP A 154 -6.37 -12.85 2.10
C ASP A 154 -7.01 -11.48 1.84
N ASN A 155 -8.34 -11.49 1.72
CA ASN A 155 -9.11 -10.34 1.28
C ASN A 155 -9.12 -9.17 2.27
N ASP A 156 -8.91 -9.41 3.54
CA ASP A 156 -8.77 -8.37 4.56
C ASP A 156 -7.46 -7.60 4.41
N SER A 157 -6.34 -8.27 4.11
CA SER A 157 -5.07 -7.61 3.79
C SER A 157 -5.17 -6.80 2.50
N ILE A 158 -5.73 -7.39 1.44
CA ILE A 158 -5.94 -6.68 0.16
C ILE A 158 -6.85 -5.46 0.37
N GLY A 159 -7.97 -5.66 1.09
CA GLY A 159 -8.92 -4.60 1.43
C GLY A 159 -8.29 -3.47 2.24
N GLY A 160 -7.44 -3.81 3.21
CA GLY A 160 -6.67 -2.84 3.99
C GLY A 160 -5.71 -2.00 3.14
N MET A 161 -5.04 -2.62 2.15
CA MET A 161 -4.14 -1.91 1.25
C MET A 161 -4.89 -0.96 0.31
N VAL A 162 -5.93 -1.44 -0.39
CA VAL A 162 -6.71 -0.57 -1.30
C VAL A 162 -7.43 0.52 -0.55
N GLY A 163 -7.99 0.22 0.63
CA GLY A 163 -8.66 1.20 1.48
C GLY A 163 -7.72 2.30 1.97
N ALA A 164 -6.47 1.94 2.35
CA ALA A 164 -5.46 2.91 2.74
C ALA A 164 -5.05 3.82 1.58
N MET A 165 -4.83 3.28 0.39
CA MET A 165 -4.46 4.06 -0.80
C MET A 165 -5.60 4.96 -1.27
N THR A 166 -6.82 4.43 -1.41
CA THR A 166 -7.97 5.21 -1.88
C THR A 166 -8.45 6.23 -0.85
N GLY A 167 -8.39 5.90 0.46
CA GLY A 167 -8.65 6.84 1.53
C GLY A 167 -7.63 7.99 1.58
N ALA A 168 -6.34 7.71 1.29
CA ALA A 168 -5.32 8.74 1.17
C ALA A 168 -5.53 9.66 -0.05
N MET A 169 -6.07 9.11 -1.16
CA MET A 169 -6.39 9.88 -2.37
C MET A 169 -7.56 10.84 -2.17
N HIS A 170 -8.59 10.39 -1.46
CA HIS A 170 -9.91 11.03 -1.51
C HIS A 170 -10.39 11.56 -0.16
N GLY A 171 -9.75 11.18 0.96
CA GLY A 171 -10.23 11.50 2.30
C GLY A 171 -11.32 10.53 2.77
N ASP A 172 -11.92 10.85 3.92
CA ASP A 172 -12.94 10.02 4.57
C ASP A 172 -14.36 10.25 4.03
N GLU A 173 -14.58 11.35 3.31
CA GLU A 173 -15.89 11.68 2.72
C GLU A 173 -16.37 10.66 1.67
N VAL A 174 -15.46 9.88 1.10
CA VAL A 174 -15.80 8.81 0.13
C VAL A 174 -16.30 7.53 0.81
N ILE A 175 -16.14 7.43 2.13
CA ILE A 175 -16.58 6.24 2.89
C ILE A 175 -18.07 6.37 3.19
N ARG A 176 -18.83 5.37 2.86
CA ARG A 176 -20.27 5.34 3.13
C ARG A 176 -20.56 5.53 4.62
N PRO A 177 -21.45 6.47 5.00
CA PRO A 177 -21.77 6.72 6.40
C PRO A 177 -22.31 5.51 7.15
N ASP A 178 -23.05 4.62 6.46
CA ASP A 178 -23.55 3.38 7.07
C ASP A 178 -22.42 2.38 7.38
N TRP A 179 -21.34 2.36 6.61
CA TRP A 179 -20.16 1.55 6.91
C TRP A 179 -19.45 2.07 8.16
N ILE A 180 -19.23 3.38 8.23
CA ILE A 180 -18.60 4.01 9.41
C ILE A 180 -19.40 3.73 10.67
N SER A 181 -20.72 3.97 10.65
CA SER A 181 -21.56 3.77 11.83
C SER A 181 -21.63 2.30 12.26
N ARG A 182 -21.69 1.36 11.33
CA ARG A 182 -21.68 -0.08 11.64
C ARG A 182 -20.33 -0.55 12.18
N LEU A 183 -19.21 -0.08 11.62
CA LEU A 183 -17.87 -0.39 12.11
C LEU A 183 -17.67 0.13 13.53
N ASN A 184 -18.03 1.37 13.80
CA ASN A 184 -17.90 1.98 15.13
C ASN A 184 -18.76 1.23 16.16
N ALA A 185 -20.00 0.89 15.82
CA ALA A 185 -20.86 0.12 16.68
C ALA A 185 -20.34 -1.29 16.99
N ALA A 186 -19.75 -1.96 15.99
CA ALA A 186 -19.24 -3.32 16.13
C ALA A 186 -17.91 -3.38 16.91
N ASN A 187 -16.99 -2.45 16.63
CA ASN A 187 -15.63 -2.49 17.17
C ASN A 187 -15.47 -1.72 18.48
N ARG A 188 -16.39 -0.83 18.84
CA ARG A 188 -16.31 0.03 20.02
C ARG A 188 -14.99 0.83 20.08
N VAL A 189 -14.46 1.21 18.93
CA VAL A 189 -13.21 1.96 18.80
C VAL A 189 -13.56 3.36 18.33
N ASP A 190 -13.06 4.35 19.05
CA ASP A 190 -13.06 5.75 18.62
C ASP A 190 -11.75 6.04 17.90
N LEU A 191 -11.81 6.28 16.60
CA LEU A 191 -10.64 6.56 15.77
C LEU A 191 -10.26 8.05 15.74
N ASP A 192 -11.15 8.97 16.14
CA ASP A 192 -10.93 10.41 16.04
C ASP A 192 -9.68 10.89 16.79
N PRO A 193 -9.41 10.46 18.04
CA PRO A 193 -8.19 10.83 18.73
C PRO A 193 -6.92 10.33 18.06
N LEU A 194 -6.98 9.12 17.47
CA LEU A 194 -5.84 8.53 16.75
C LEU A 194 -5.56 9.30 15.45
N VAL A 195 -6.59 9.61 14.69
CA VAL A 195 -6.49 10.39 13.44
C VAL A 195 -5.94 11.78 13.73
N ALA A 196 -6.50 12.50 14.72
CA ALA A 196 -6.02 13.82 15.12
C ALA A 196 -4.57 13.80 15.62
N GLY A 197 -4.21 12.79 16.41
CA GLY A 197 -2.85 12.60 16.92
C GLY A 197 -1.83 12.33 15.81
N LEU A 198 -2.19 11.49 14.84
CA LEU A 198 -1.34 11.17 13.69
C LEU A 198 -1.18 12.39 12.77
N ALA A 199 -2.24 13.11 12.46
CA ALA A 199 -2.19 14.33 11.66
C ALA A 199 -1.29 15.40 12.31
N ALA A 200 -1.42 15.61 13.62
CA ALA A 200 -0.55 16.51 14.36
C ALA A 200 0.93 16.07 14.37
N LEU A 201 1.18 14.75 14.43
CA LEU A 201 2.53 14.20 14.33
C LEU A 201 3.13 14.47 12.95
N VAL A 202 2.42 14.17 11.88
CA VAL A 202 2.85 14.40 10.49
C VAL A 202 3.24 15.86 10.29
N HIS A 203 2.39 16.79 10.72
CA HIS A 203 2.67 18.23 10.62
C HIS A 203 3.94 18.62 11.38
N ARG A 204 4.12 18.15 12.63
CA ARG A 204 5.35 18.45 13.41
C ARG A 204 6.60 17.87 12.74
N LEU A 205 6.53 16.67 12.20
CA LEU A 205 7.67 16.05 11.50
C LEU A 205 8.02 16.79 10.23
N HIS A 206 7.01 17.23 9.46
CA HIS A 206 7.21 18.07 8.28
C HIS A 206 7.97 19.36 8.62
N LEU A 207 7.51 20.10 9.65
CA LEU A 207 8.19 21.33 10.08
C LEU A 207 9.64 21.08 10.54
N ARG A 208 9.90 20.01 11.28
CA ARG A 208 11.27 19.64 11.71
C ARG A 208 12.17 19.31 10.51
N ARG A 209 11.69 18.55 9.54
CA ARG A 209 12.42 18.21 8.31
C ARG A 209 12.73 19.45 7.49
N PHE A 210 11.77 20.36 7.37
CA PHE A 210 11.94 21.65 6.69
C PHE A 210 13.02 22.50 7.36
N ALA A 211 12.98 22.65 8.68
CA ALA A 211 13.99 23.39 9.44
C ALA A 211 15.38 22.78 9.28
N ALA A 212 15.52 21.48 9.41
CA ALA A 212 16.81 20.80 9.21
C ALA A 212 17.36 20.95 7.78
N ALA A 213 16.48 20.98 6.78
CA ALA A 213 16.88 21.23 5.40
C ALA A 213 17.37 22.68 5.20
N ALA A 214 16.69 23.64 5.81
CA ALA A 214 17.10 25.06 5.80
C ALA A 214 18.46 25.28 6.48
N ASP A 215 18.66 24.68 7.66
CA ASP A 215 19.94 24.74 8.39
C ASP A 215 21.08 24.15 7.55
N ARG A 216 20.83 23.03 6.88
CA ARG A 216 21.78 22.40 5.99
C ARG A 216 22.12 23.28 4.79
N ALA A 217 21.13 23.93 4.18
CA ALA A 217 21.35 24.86 3.09
C ALA A 217 22.25 26.03 3.52
N ALA A 218 21.93 26.67 4.66
CA ALA A 218 22.70 27.74 5.24
C ALA A 218 24.19 27.36 5.52
N MET A 219 24.39 26.11 5.98
CA MET A 219 25.76 25.59 6.15
C MET A 219 26.53 25.51 4.82
N PHE A 220 25.89 25.02 3.76
CA PHE A 220 26.53 24.96 2.44
C PHE A 220 26.86 26.36 1.87
N ASP A 221 25.95 27.33 2.08
CA ASP A 221 26.18 28.71 1.67
C ASP A 221 27.44 29.29 2.37
N GLN A 222 27.64 29.00 3.64
CA GLN A 222 28.84 29.42 4.38
C GLN A 222 30.12 28.75 3.84
N LEU A 223 30.06 27.45 3.54
CA LEU A 223 31.19 26.70 3.01
C LEU A 223 31.62 27.22 1.61
N THR A 224 30.64 27.58 0.77
CA THR A 224 30.90 28.08 -0.58
C THR A 224 31.34 29.54 -0.60
N ALA A 225 30.91 30.35 0.38
CA ALA A 225 31.38 31.75 0.51
C ALA A 225 32.81 31.86 1.03
N SER A 226 33.38 30.80 1.59
CA SER A 226 34.72 30.74 2.17
C SER A 226 35.77 30.17 1.18
N ALA A 227 35.34 29.76 0.00
CA ALA A 227 36.17 29.20 -1.07
C ALA A 227 36.44 30.25 -2.17
#